data_796dc3c09933e9e86ba06d20a477a1ac
#
_entry.id   796dc3c09933e9e86ba06d20a477a1ac
#
_cell.length_a   1.000
_cell.length_b   1.000
_cell.length_c   1.000
_cell.angle_alpha   90.00
_cell.angle_beta   90.00
_cell.angle_gamma   90.00
#
_symmetry.space_group_name_H-M   'P 1'
#
loop_
_entity.id
_entity.type
_entity.pdbx_description
1 polymer ?
#
loop_
_entity_poly.entity_id
_entity_poly.type
_entity_poly.pdbx_seq_one_letter_code
_entity_poly.pdbx_strand_id
1 'polypeptide(L)'
;DQLTTEIDRVAETTKFNEIYLLKGDNASTKNVYMKGHDAGLKGTLTDSAKSATFVMDTLEAGDKYKIAGKEYTIGSSKTEITNAITAFATADNKITIDGISYTYKDTNGGKAAGWYKDGDQTNGTAIDVAKTVKDGSKASVNGKDYTAMTDQDANDIDDDDSSVITAAEAKKKIKAELLAANSIGTVNGDATVSDGVDAAGKTTYTITKGYATVADTLSFNLHVGADADMTNKITVDIDV
;
A
#
# COMPACT_ATOMS: atom_id res chain seq x y z
N ASP A 1 -11.27 6.37 -23.28
CA ASP A 1 -10.47 5.81 -24.34
C ASP A 1 -11.36 5.29 -25.48
N GLN A 2 -10.81 4.71 -26.56
CA GLN A 2 -11.56 4.34 -27.78
C GLN A 2 -12.77 3.44 -27.49
N LEU A 3 -12.65 2.46 -26.58
CA LEU A 3 -13.76 1.58 -26.23
C LEU A 3 -14.91 2.33 -25.55
N THR A 4 -14.60 3.23 -24.61
CA THR A 4 -15.60 4.07 -23.94
C THR A 4 -16.31 4.98 -24.95
N THR A 5 -15.53 5.62 -25.82
CA THR A 5 -16.07 6.47 -26.90
C THR A 5 -16.99 5.70 -27.85
N GLU A 6 -16.64 4.45 -28.17
CA GLU A 6 -17.47 3.61 -29.04
C GLU A 6 -18.75 3.13 -28.32
N ILE A 7 -18.68 2.80 -27.04
CA ILE A 7 -19.86 2.47 -26.25
C ILE A 7 -20.81 3.67 -26.19
N ASP A 8 -20.29 4.88 -25.93
CA ASP A 8 -21.10 6.10 -25.90
C ASP A 8 -21.72 6.37 -27.27
N ARG A 9 -20.94 6.20 -28.34
CA ARG A 9 -21.44 6.35 -29.71
C ARG A 9 -22.59 5.38 -30.03
N VAL A 10 -22.43 4.11 -29.65
CA VAL A 10 -23.48 3.08 -29.84
C VAL A 10 -24.72 3.42 -29.03
N ALA A 11 -24.58 3.83 -27.78
CA ALA A 11 -25.68 4.23 -26.92
C ALA A 11 -26.45 5.45 -27.52
N GLU A 12 -25.73 6.39 -28.09
CA GLU A 12 -26.34 7.60 -28.72
C GLU A 12 -26.90 7.38 -30.11
N THR A 13 -26.49 6.34 -30.81
CA THR A 13 -26.93 6.08 -32.19
C THR A 13 -27.95 4.94 -32.30
N THR A 14 -28.06 4.06 -31.31
CA THR A 14 -28.99 2.94 -31.32
C THR A 14 -30.41 3.44 -31.02
N LYS A 15 -31.19 3.63 -32.08
CA LYS A 15 -32.57 4.07 -31.99
C LYS A 15 -33.52 3.03 -32.60
N PHE A 16 -34.68 2.90 -32.05
CA PHE A 16 -35.83 2.22 -32.63
C PHE A 16 -37.03 3.17 -32.58
N ASN A 17 -37.57 3.48 -33.73
CA ASN A 17 -38.70 4.40 -33.86
C ASN A 17 -38.47 5.74 -33.09
N GLU A 18 -37.28 6.34 -33.33
CA GLU A 18 -36.80 7.59 -32.70
C GLU A 18 -36.53 7.52 -31.20
N ILE A 19 -36.71 6.37 -30.54
CA ILE A 19 -36.42 6.16 -29.14
C ILE A 19 -35.02 5.56 -28.98
N TYR A 20 -34.20 6.14 -28.10
CA TYR A 20 -32.88 5.61 -27.76
C TYR A 20 -33.05 4.37 -26.87
N LEU A 21 -32.61 3.21 -27.36
CA LEU A 21 -32.79 1.94 -26.63
C LEU A 21 -31.77 1.73 -25.51
N LEU A 22 -30.64 2.42 -25.55
CA LEU A 22 -29.54 2.20 -24.61
C LEU A 22 -29.27 3.39 -23.68
N LYS A 23 -30.00 4.51 -23.87
CA LYS A 23 -29.74 5.75 -23.12
C LYS A 23 -30.53 5.86 -21.81
N GLY A 24 -31.60 5.09 -21.65
CA GLY A 24 -32.53 5.22 -20.53
C GLY A 24 -33.25 6.57 -20.49
N ASP A 25 -34.20 6.71 -19.62
CA ASP A 25 -34.96 7.96 -19.41
C ASP A 25 -34.34 8.85 -18.32
N ASN A 26 -33.29 8.39 -17.63
CA ASN A 26 -32.67 9.04 -16.46
C ASN A 26 -33.66 9.42 -15.34
N ALA A 27 -34.83 8.81 -15.29
CA ALA A 27 -35.86 9.11 -14.31
C ALA A 27 -35.44 8.62 -12.90
N SER A 28 -34.71 7.52 -12.83
CA SER A 28 -34.09 7.04 -11.60
C SER A 28 -32.65 6.61 -11.84
N THR A 29 -31.78 6.84 -10.88
CA THR A 29 -30.37 6.47 -10.95
C THR A 29 -29.94 5.73 -9.68
N LYS A 30 -28.95 4.83 -9.84
CA LYS A 30 -28.30 4.15 -8.72
C LYS A 30 -26.79 4.35 -8.77
N ASN A 31 -26.17 4.30 -7.59
CA ASN A 31 -24.72 4.34 -7.48
C ASN A 31 -24.16 2.91 -7.54
N VAL A 32 -23.31 2.65 -8.50
CA VAL A 32 -22.54 1.41 -8.63
C VAL A 32 -21.16 1.67 -8.05
N TYR A 33 -20.87 1.03 -6.93
CA TYR A 33 -19.58 1.15 -6.25
C TYR A 33 -18.54 0.25 -6.93
N MET A 34 -17.36 0.81 -7.17
CA MET A 34 -16.24 0.05 -7.72
C MET A 34 -15.84 -1.06 -6.75
N LYS A 35 -15.33 -2.17 -7.29
CA LYS A 35 -14.80 -3.25 -6.45
C LYS A 35 -13.50 -2.82 -5.81
N GLY A 36 -13.29 -3.16 -4.52
CA GLY A 36 -12.03 -2.88 -3.83
C GLY A 36 -10.85 -3.60 -4.48
N HIS A 37 -9.71 -2.92 -4.59
CA HIS A 37 -8.49 -3.41 -5.21
C HIS A 37 -7.29 -3.23 -4.27
N ASP A 38 -6.44 -4.25 -4.16
CA ASP A 38 -5.24 -4.27 -3.30
C ASP A 38 -3.99 -3.68 -3.93
N ALA A 39 -4.07 -3.19 -5.17
CA ALA A 39 -2.94 -2.65 -5.95
C ALA A 39 -1.77 -3.64 -6.13
N GLY A 40 -2.00 -4.94 -5.95
CA GLY A 40 -0.94 -5.97 -5.99
C GLY A 40 0.02 -5.92 -4.79
N LEU A 41 -0.39 -5.27 -3.71
CA LEU A 41 0.36 -5.18 -2.46
C LEU A 41 0.22 -6.45 -1.63
N LYS A 42 1.25 -6.78 -0.85
CA LYS A 42 1.23 -7.92 0.06
C LYS A 42 0.40 -7.60 1.31
N GLY A 43 -0.77 -8.21 1.43
CA GLY A 43 -1.69 -7.99 2.54
C GLY A 43 -3.00 -8.74 2.33
N THR A 44 -4.00 -8.42 3.12
CA THR A 44 -5.34 -9.01 3.03
C THR A 44 -6.36 -7.91 2.77
N LEU A 45 -7.06 -8.01 1.66
CA LEU A 45 -8.18 -7.12 1.32
C LEU A 45 -9.50 -7.77 1.71
N THR A 46 -10.31 -7.06 2.48
CA THR A 46 -11.70 -7.42 2.79
C THR A 46 -12.61 -6.40 2.14
N ASP A 47 -13.45 -6.86 1.21
CA ASP A 47 -14.33 -6.01 0.42
C ASP A 47 -15.75 -5.99 1.00
N SER A 48 -16.38 -4.82 1.02
CA SER A 48 -17.75 -4.58 1.48
C SER A 48 -18.50 -3.74 0.43
N ALA A 49 -19.80 -3.52 0.61
CA ALA A 49 -20.62 -2.83 -0.39
C ALA A 49 -20.08 -1.44 -0.77
N LYS A 50 -19.70 -0.60 0.21
CA LYS A 50 -19.27 0.80 -0.01
C LYS A 50 -17.85 1.10 0.45
N SER A 51 -17.17 0.10 1.01
CA SER A 51 -15.79 0.24 1.52
C SER A 51 -15.00 -1.04 1.33
N ALA A 52 -13.70 -0.96 1.45
CA ALA A 52 -12.82 -2.11 1.60
C ALA A 52 -11.79 -1.82 2.69
N THR A 53 -11.27 -2.87 3.32
CA THR A 53 -10.20 -2.74 4.30
C THR A 53 -9.02 -3.59 3.84
N PHE A 54 -7.86 -2.96 3.70
CA PHE A 54 -6.61 -3.64 3.43
C PHE A 54 -5.77 -3.68 4.69
N VAL A 55 -5.33 -4.87 5.09
CA VAL A 55 -4.55 -5.11 6.31
C VAL A 55 -3.21 -5.72 5.93
N MET A 56 -2.14 -5.18 6.47
CA MET A 56 -0.78 -5.69 6.29
C MET A 56 -0.01 -5.69 7.61
N ASP A 57 1.08 -6.45 7.66
CA ASP A 57 1.98 -6.42 8.80
C ASP A 57 2.63 -5.02 8.92
N THR A 58 2.85 -4.58 10.15
CA THR A 58 3.54 -3.31 10.38
C THR A 58 4.97 -3.41 9.84
N LEU A 59 5.38 -2.39 9.10
CA LEU A 59 6.72 -2.32 8.54
C LEU A 59 7.71 -1.89 9.63
N GLU A 60 8.70 -2.72 9.83
CA GLU A 60 9.79 -2.47 10.77
C GLU A 60 11.11 -2.27 10.02
N ALA A 61 12.04 -1.59 10.68
CA ALA A 61 13.39 -1.42 10.18
C ALA A 61 14.00 -2.75 9.71
N GLY A 62 14.57 -2.78 8.51
CA GLY A 62 15.13 -3.97 7.86
C GLY A 62 14.14 -4.80 7.05
N ASP A 63 12.83 -4.54 7.13
CA ASP A 63 11.85 -5.24 6.31
C ASP A 63 11.97 -4.83 4.84
N LYS A 64 11.58 -5.76 3.95
CA LYS A 64 11.48 -5.50 2.52
C LYS A 64 10.02 -5.55 2.07
N TYR A 65 9.63 -4.57 1.29
CA TYR A 65 8.27 -4.50 0.78
C TYR A 65 8.24 -4.02 -0.67
N LYS A 66 7.39 -4.66 -1.49
CA LYS A 66 7.25 -4.31 -2.90
C LYS A 66 6.06 -3.36 -3.10
N ILE A 67 6.33 -2.17 -3.67
CA ILE A 67 5.33 -1.14 -3.95
C ILE A 67 5.45 -0.75 -5.42
N ALA A 68 4.36 -0.76 -6.16
CA ALA A 68 4.34 -0.44 -7.61
C ALA A 68 5.42 -1.18 -8.43
N GLY A 69 5.69 -2.43 -8.07
CA GLY A 69 6.69 -3.25 -8.76
C GLY A 69 8.14 -3.04 -8.31
N LYS A 70 8.47 -1.98 -7.56
CA LYS A 70 9.80 -1.72 -6.98
C LYS A 70 9.88 -2.29 -5.56
N GLU A 71 10.97 -3.01 -5.23
CA GLU A 71 11.27 -3.45 -3.88
C GLU A 71 11.94 -2.31 -3.10
N TYR A 72 11.42 -2.05 -1.90
CA TYR A 72 11.96 -1.10 -0.95
C TYR A 72 12.43 -1.83 0.31
N THR A 73 13.51 -1.34 0.90
CA THR A 73 13.98 -1.75 2.23
C THR A 73 13.61 -0.67 3.23
N ILE A 74 13.04 -1.06 4.35
CA ILE A 74 12.75 -0.11 5.43
C ILE A 74 14.05 0.20 6.15
N GLY A 75 14.51 1.42 6.00
CA GLY A 75 15.71 1.93 6.62
C GLY A 75 15.55 2.13 8.13
N SER A 76 16.65 2.37 8.80
CA SER A 76 16.75 2.52 10.24
C SER A 76 17.53 3.78 10.59
N SER A 77 17.22 4.39 11.70
CA SER A 77 18.13 5.34 12.32
C SER A 77 19.32 4.62 12.97
N LYS A 78 20.44 5.30 13.12
CA LYS A 78 21.59 4.81 13.92
C LYS A 78 21.19 4.38 15.33
N THR A 79 20.26 5.12 15.92
CA THR A 79 19.75 4.83 17.27
C THR A 79 18.99 3.50 17.31
N GLU A 80 18.14 3.22 16.34
CA GLU A 80 17.41 1.95 16.27
C GLU A 80 18.36 0.76 16.13
N ILE A 81 19.38 0.88 15.27
CA ILE A 81 20.41 -0.17 15.12
C ILE A 81 21.19 -0.37 16.41
N THR A 82 21.63 0.73 17.04
CA THR A 82 22.36 0.68 18.31
C THR A 82 21.51 0.02 19.41
N ASN A 83 20.22 0.34 19.49
CA ASN A 83 19.30 -0.28 20.44
C ASN A 83 19.11 -1.78 20.15
N ALA A 84 18.97 -2.17 18.88
CA ALA A 84 18.86 -3.58 18.51
C ALA A 84 20.12 -4.37 18.90
N ILE A 85 21.32 -3.82 18.64
CA ILE A 85 22.59 -4.42 19.02
C ILE A 85 22.71 -4.53 20.55
N THR A 86 22.30 -3.50 21.28
CA THR A 86 22.35 -3.48 22.74
C THR A 86 21.40 -4.51 23.36
N ALA A 87 20.17 -4.61 22.81
CA ALA A 87 19.19 -5.60 23.27
C ALA A 87 19.65 -7.06 22.97
N PHE A 88 20.49 -7.26 21.95
CA PHE A 88 21.02 -8.57 21.57
C PHE A 88 22.34 -8.92 22.29
N ALA A 89 22.84 -8.07 23.18
CA ALA A 89 24.10 -8.22 23.89
C ALA A 89 24.04 -9.34 24.95
N THR A 90 24.28 -10.57 24.51
CA THR A 90 24.37 -11.78 25.34
C THR A 90 25.62 -12.56 24.94
N ALA A 91 26.28 -13.21 25.88
CA ALA A 91 27.51 -13.96 25.64
C ALA A 91 27.41 -14.86 24.41
N ASP A 92 28.43 -14.81 23.57
CA ASP A 92 28.62 -15.55 22.34
C ASP A 92 27.64 -15.23 21.19
N ASN A 93 26.72 -14.28 21.38
CA ASN A 93 25.94 -13.73 20.26
C ASN A 93 26.87 -13.03 19.27
N LYS A 94 26.47 -13.07 18.00
CA LYS A 94 27.25 -12.49 16.90
C LYS A 94 26.41 -11.46 16.13
N ILE A 95 27.08 -10.38 15.75
CA ILE A 95 26.54 -9.35 14.86
C ILE A 95 27.55 -9.08 13.76
N THR A 96 27.10 -8.46 12.67
CA THR A 96 28.00 -7.84 11.70
C THR A 96 27.67 -6.36 11.58
N ILE A 97 28.72 -5.53 11.43
CA ILE A 97 28.58 -4.10 11.09
C ILE A 97 29.55 -3.84 9.95
N ASP A 98 29.07 -3.36 8.81
CA ASP A 98 29.86 -3.07 7.61
C ASP A 98 30.75 -4.25 7.17
N GLY A 99 30.19 -5.47 7.27
CA GLY A 99 30.87 -6.71 6.90
C GLY A 99 31.88 -7.22 7.94
N ILE A 100 32.10 -6.51 9.05
CA ILE A 100 32.97 -6.94 10.14
C ILE A 100 32.14 -7.70 11.19
N SER A 101 32.60 -8.90 11.55
CA SER A 101 31.96 -9.73 12.58
C SER A 101 32.40 -9.31 13.98
N TYR A 102 31.45 -9.23 14.90
CA TYR A 102 31.68 -9.00 16.31
C TYR A 102 30.94 -10.06 17.13
N THR A 103 31.58 -10.52 18.21
CA THR A 103 30.98 -11.45 19.18
C THR A 103 30.92 -10.76 20.54
N TYR A 104 29.78 -10.86 21.20
CA TYR A 104 29.63 -10.35 22.56
C TYR A 104 30.35 -11.28 23.54
N LYS A 105 31.14 -10.71 24.43
CA LYS A 105 31.82 -11.43 25.51
C LYS A 105 31.48 -10.80 26.85
N ASP A 106 31.27 -11.66 27.85
CA ASP A 106 31.11 -11.23 29.23
C ASP A 106 32.44 -10.79 29.83
N THR A 107 32.38 -10.17 30.98
CA THR A 107 33.58 -9.78 31.74
C THR A 107 34.45 -11.01 32.03
N ASN A 108 35.70 -10.99 31.61
CA ASN A 108 36.66 -12.08 31.86
C ASN A 108 38.09 -11.54 31.91
N GLY A 109 38.87 -12.05 32.88
CA GLY A 109 40.32 -11.75 33.01
C GLY A 109 40.65 -10.25 33.07
N GLY A 110 39.80 -9.44 33.69
CA GLY A 110 39.94 -7.97 33.77
C GLY A 110 39.53 -7.20 32.53
N LYS A 111 39.00 -7.87 31.49
CA LYS A 111 38.39 -7.25 30.32
C LYS A 111 36.90 -7.01 30.53
N ALA A 112 36.41 -5.87 30.14
CA ALA A 112 34.99 -5.52 30.23
C ALA A 112 34.11 -6.38 29.32
N ALA A 113 32.86 -6.55 29.68
CA ALA A 113 31.84 -7.11 28.80
C ALA A 113 31.64 -6.16 27.57
N GLY A 114 31.39 -6.75 26.42
CA GLY A 114 31.19 -5.95 25.20
C GLY A 114 31.35 -6.73 23.88
N TRP A 115 31.22 -6.02 22.78
CA TRP A 115 31.36 -6.56 21.45
C TRP A 115 32.82 -6.50 20.98
N TYR A 116 33.42 -7.64 20.70
CA TYR A 116 34.81 -7.77 20.28
C TYR A 116 34.88 -8.27 18.84
N LYS A 117 35.71 -7.63 18.03
CA LYS A 117 35.97 -8.07 16.65
C LYS A 117 36.44 -9.53 16.66
N ASP A 118 35.79 -10.35 15.82
CA ASP A 118 36.04 -11.80 15.70
C ASP A 118 36.04 -12.56 17.06
N GLY A 119 35.49 -11.95 18.11
CA GLY A 119 35.45 -12.51 19.50
C GLY A 119 36.78 -12.46 20.25
N ASP A 120 37.79 -11.75 19.73
CA ASP A 120 39.11 -11.63 20.37
C ASP A 120 39.08 -10.65 21.56
N GLN A 121 38.61 -11.13 22.72
CA GLN A 121 38.62 -10.38 23.98
C GLN A 121 40.03 -10.25 24.54
N THR A 122 40.96 -11.17 24.23
CA THR A 122 42.29 -11.21 24.82
C THR A 122 43.15 -10.04 24.35
N ASN A 123 43.21 -9.81 23.03
CA ASN A 123 44.03 -8.77 22.41
C ASN A 123 43.20 -7.57 21.96
N GLY A 124 41.87 -7.74 21.78
CA GLY A 124 40.96 -6.74 21.31
C GLY A 124 40.46 -5.76 22.35
N THR A 125 39.83 -4.70 21.89
CA THR A 125 39.08 -3.75 22.68
C THR A 125 37.61 -3.83 22.26
N ALA A 126 36.70 -3.78 23.24
CA ALA A 126 35.27 -3.72 22.98
C ALA A 126 34.97 -2.45 22.17
N ILE A 127 34.15 -2.59 21.14
CA ILE A 127 33.72 -1.44 20.34
C ILE A 127 32.69 -0.59 21.08
N ASP A 128 32.72 0.69 20.85
CA ASP A 128 31.61 1.60 21.12
C ASP A 128 30.62 1.51 19.93
N VAL A 129 29.51 0.81 20.15
CA VAL A 129 28.51 0.56 19.08
C VAL A 129 27.98 1.87 18.51
N ALA A 130 27.71 2.87 19.36
CA ALA A 130 27.17 4.16 18.93
C ALA A 130 28.14 4.95 18.06
N LYS A 131 29.43 4.74 18.22
CA LYS A 131 30.47 5.34 17.35
C LYS A 131 30.78 4.49 16.12
N THR A 132 30.50 3.20 16.19
CA THR A 132 30.80 2.26 15.09
C THR A 132 29.71 2.33 14.03
N VAL A 133 28.44 2.41 14.43
CA VAL A 133 27.29 2.58 13.50
C VAL A 133 27.26 4.04 13.03
N LYS A 134 27.40 4.24 11.72
CA LYS A 134 27.37 5.54 11.04
C LYS A 134 26.22 5.59 10.06
N ASP A 135 25.99 6.78 9.47
CA ASP A 135 25.09 6.91 8.33
C ASP A 135 25.61 6.03 7.19
N GLY A 136 24.73 5.31 6.51
CA GLY A 136 25.08 4.34 5.47
C GLY A 136 25.53 2.96 5.99
N SER A 137 25.76 2.78 7.32
CA SER A 137 26.19 1.50 7.86
C SER A 137 25.13 0.41 7.66
N LYS A 138 25.61 -0.78 7.31
CA LYS A 138 24.78 -2.00 7.23
C LYS A 138 25.12 -2.92 8.41
N ALA A 139 24.10 -3.32 9.16
CA ALA A 139 24.28 -4.22 10.32
C ALA A 139 23.36 -5.42 10.21
N SER A 140 23.86 -6.61 10.58
CA SER A 140 23.02 -7.80 10.77
C SER A 140 23.00 -8.17 12.25
N VAL A 141 21.81 -8.20 12.82
CA VAL A 141 21.58 -8.43 14.25
C VAL A 141 20.47 -9.46 14.41
N ASN A 142 20.74 -10.58 15.07
CA ASN A 142 19.76 -11.64 15.28
C ASN A 142 19.08 -12.11 13.97
N GLY A 143 19.83 -12.20 12.87
CA GLY A 143 19.32 -12.64 11.58
C GLY A 143 18.49 -11.59 10.81
N LYS A 144 18.38 -10.36 11.32
CA LYS A 144 17.72 -9.24 10.67
C LYS A 144 18.76 -8.23 10.17
N ASP A 145 18.62 -7.82 8.94
CA ASP A 145 19.51 -6.84 8.29
C ASP A 145 18.94 -5.43 8.45
N TYR A 146 19.81 -4.49 8.81
CA TYR A 146 19.48 -3.08 9.00
C TYR A 146 20.38 -2.23 8.11
N THR A 147 19.83 -1.11 7.63
CA THR A 147 20.59 -0.06 6.94
C THR A 147 20.36 1.27 7.65
N ALA A 148 21.42 1.87 8.16
CA ALA A 148 21.39 3.20 8.73
C ALA A 148 21.20 4.22 7.60
N MET A 149 20.04 4.89 7.56
CA MET A 149 19.74 5.86 6.52
C MET A 149 20.62 7.10 6.62
N THR A 150 21.03 7.60 5.47
CA THR A 150 21.51 8.96 5.25
C THR A 150 20.34 9.76 4.66
N ASP A 151 19.73 10.65 5.44
CA ASP A 151 18.58 11.47 5.01
C ASP A 151 18.83 12.90 5.50
N GLN A 152 19.59 13.67 4.72
CA GLN A 152 20.01 15.02 5.08
C GLN A 152 18.95 16.07 4.72
N ASP A 153 18.14 15.78 3.72
CA ASP A 153 17.05 16.67 3.26
C ASP A 153 15.71 16.40 3.94
N ALA A 154 15.66 15.40 4.81
CA ALA A 154 14.48 15.00 5.60
C ALA A 154 13.26 14.66 4.72
N ASN A 155 13.49 13.97 3.60
CA ASN A 155 12.42 13.53 2.70
C ASN A 155 11.97 12.09 2.93
N ASP A 156 12.49 11.43 3.99
CA ASP A 156 12.20 10.03 4.33
C ASP A 156 12.74 8.99 3.32
N ILE A 157 13.63 9.39 2.43
CA ILE A 157 14.30 8.55 1.43
C ILE A 157 15.81 8.66 1.66
N ASP A 158 16.52 7.54 1.59
CA ASP A 158 17.97 7.55 1.73
C ASP A 158 18.65 8.29 0.56
N ASP A 159 19.55 9.22 0.86
CA ASP A 159 20.24 10.07 -0.11
C ASP A 159 21.18 9.28 -1.04
N ASP A 160 21.71 8.15 -0.57
CA ASP A 160 22.64 7.31 -1.30
C ASP A 160 21.94 6.15 -2.03
N ASP A 161 20.79 5.69 -1.53
CA ASP A 161 20.01 4.58 -2.10
C ASP A 161 18.50 4.83 -2.02
N SER A 162 17.90 5.33 -3.07
CA SER A 162 16.45 5.62 -3.16
C SER A 162 15.54 4.39 -3.05
N SER A 163 16.09 3.18 -2.87
CA SER A 163 15.33 1.98 -2.53
C SER A 163 15.23 1.76 -1.01
N VAL A 164 15.98 2.53 -0.22
CA VAL A 164 15.90 2.55 1.24
C VAL A 164 15.05 3.75 1.65
N ILE A 165 13.97 3.50 2.36
CA ILE A 165 12.98 4.52 2.77
C ILE A 165 12.52 4.28 4.19
N THR A 166 11.99 5.30 4.86
CA THR A 166 11.39 5.12 6.18
C THR A 166 10.08 4.32 6.08
N ALA A 167 9.65 3.74 7.20
CA ALA A 167 8.33 3.11 7.29
C ALA A 167 7.19 4.11 7.03
N ALA A 168 7.39 5.40 7.35
CA ALA A 168 6.43 6.47 7.09
C ALA A 168 6.27 6.71 5.58
N GLU A 169 7.36 6.86 4.84
CA GLU A 169 7.33 7.04 3.39
C GLU A 169 6.78 5.78 2.68
N ALA A 170 7.13 4.59 3.16
CA ALA A 170 6.56 3.34 2.64
C ALA A 170 5.03 3.33 2.78
N LYS A 171 4.49 3.68 3.96
CA LYS A 171 3.04 3.78 4.21
C LYS A 171 2.38 4.82 3.29
N LYS A 172 3.02 5.97 3.08
CA LYS A 172 2.53 7.02 2.19
C LYS A 172 2.46 6.53 0.73
N LYS A 173 3.49 5.82 0.25
CA LYS A 173 3.51 5.21 -1.09
C LYS A 173 2.43 4.13 -1.22
N ILE A 174 2.27 3.24 -0.24
CA ILE A 174 1.23 2.21 -0.20
C ILE A 174 -0.16 2.84 -0.29
N LYS A 175 -0.41 3.89 0.50
CA LYS A 175 -1.67 4.64 0.48
C LYS A 175 -1.96 5.26 -0.90
N ALA A 176 -0.94 5.82 -1.55
CA ALA A 176 -1.06 6.39 -2.90
C ALA A 176 -1.39 5.31 -3.94
N GLU A 177 -0.76 4.14 -3.88
CA GLU A 177 -1.05 3.02 -4.79
C GLU A 177 -2.46 2.47 -4.58
N LEU A 178 -2.89 2.29 -3.32
CA LEU A 178 -4.26 1.87 -3.02
C LEU A 178 -5.28 2.89 -3.53
N LEU A 179 -5.02 4.19 -3.36
CA LEU A 179 -5.89 5.24 -3.87
C LEU A 179 -5.95 5.23 -5.39
N ALA A 180 -4.81 5.14 -6.06
CA ALA A 180 -4.73 5.10 -7.52
C ALA A 180 -5.50 3.90 -8.10
N ALA A 181 -5.30 2.70 -7.53
CA ALA A 181 -5.98 1.50 -7.98
C ALA A 181 -7.50 1.54 -7.76
N ASN A 182 -7.95 2.17 -6.67
CA ASN A 182 -9.38 2.25 -6.31
C ASN A 182 -10.10 3.48 -6.91
N SER A 183 -9.37 4.37 -7.57
CA SER A 183 -9.94 5.51 -8.29
C SER A 183 -10.29 5.20 -9.76
N ILE A 184 -9.94 4.00 -10.24
CA ILE A 184 -10.22 3.59 -11.61
C ILE A 184 -11.74 3.38 -11.78
N GLY A 185 -12.32 4.05 -12.78
CA GLY A 185 -13.76 3.94 -13.11
C GLY A 185 -14.69 4.76 -12.22
N THR A 186 -14.15 5.55 -11.29
CA THR A 186 -14.95 6.45 -10.45
C THR A 186 -15.25 7.74 -11.20
N VAL A 187 -16.53 8.02 -11.46
CA VAL A 187 -16.94 9.16 -12.29
C VAL A 187 -17.72 10.20 -11.48
N ASN A 188 -18.53 9.76 -10.53
CA ASN A 188 -19.46 10.60 -9.79
C ASN A 188 -19.12 10.71 -8.30
N GLY A 189 -18.25 9.85 -7.80
CA GLY A 189 -17.77 9.91 -6.43
C GLY A 189 -16.40 9.30 -6.31
N ASP A 190 -15.46 10.07 -5.77
CA ASP A 190 -14.06 9.68 -5.67
C ASP A 190 -13.82 8.63 -4.58
N ALA A 191 -12.86 7.75 -4.81
CA ALA A 191 -12.34 6.88 -3.77
C ALA A 191 -11.48 7.70 -2.79
N THR A 192 -11.46 7.29 -1.53
CA THR A 192 -10.54 7.82 -0.52
C THR A 192 -9.89 6.70 0.27
N VAL A 193 -8.68 6.92 0.76
CA VAL A 193 -7.96 5.96 1.59
C VAL A 193 -7.49 6.65 2.87
N SER A 194 -7.83 6.07 4.01
CA SER A 194 -7.32 6.46 5.32
C SER A 194 -6.52 5.32 5.93
N ASP A 195 -5.50 5.65 6.70
CA ASP A 195 -4.63 4.69 7.38
C ASP A 195 -4.91 4.65 8.89
N GLY A 196 -4.60 3.52 9.50
CA GLY A 196 -4.78 3.27 10.92
C GLY A 196 -4.03 2.03 11.37
N VAL A 197 -4.33 1.60 12.59
CA VAL A 197 -3.79 0.37 13.19
C VAL A 197 -4.95 -0.43 13.77
N ASP A 198 -4.96 -1.72 13.58
CA ASP A 198 -5.97 -2.59 14.18
C ASP A 198 -5.63 -2.93 15.66
N ALA A 199 -6.53 -3.66 16.32
CA ALA A 199 -6.34 -4.08 17.71
C ALA A 199 -5.14 -5.04 17.92
N ALA A 200 -4.65 -5.67 16.85
CA ALA A 200 -3.47 -6.53 16.87
C ALA A 200 -2.17 -5.78 16.55
N GLY A 201 -2.25 -4.44 16.34
CA GLY A 201 -1.10 -3.60 16.00
C GLY A 201 -0.70 -3.65 14.52
N LYS A 202 -1.50 -4.28 13.65
CA LYS A 202 -1.23 -4.32 12.21
C LYS A 202 -1.62 -3.01 11.53
N THR A 203 -0.90 -2.65 10.48
CA THR A 203 -1.26 -1.49 9.66
C THR A 203 -2.51 -1.77 8.82
N THR A 204 -3.48 -0.88 8.90
CA THR A 204 -4.74 -0.97 8.17
C THR A 204 -4.95 0.23 7.27
N TYR A 205 -5.57 0.00 6.11
CA TYR A 205 -6.05 1.06 5.23
C TYR A 205 -7.52 0.85 4.97
N THR A 206 -8.32 1.86 5.31
CA THR A 206 -9.76 1.87 5.02
C THR A 206 -9.96 2.63 3.71
N ILE A 207 -10.49 1.92 2.72
CA ILE A 207 -10.79 2.43 1.39
C ILE A 207 -12.30 2.72 1.35
N THR A 208 -12.68 3.99 1.24
CA THR A 208 -14.03 4.34 0.85
C THR A 208 -14.11 4.24 -0.67
N LYS A 209 -15.02 3.43 -1.17
CA LYS A 209 -15.11 3.15 -2.59
C LYS A 209 -15.68 4.33 -3.36
N GLY A 210 -15.05 4.64 -4.48
CA GLY A 210 -15.65 5.50 -5.46
C GLY A 210 -16.80 4.81 -6.20
N TYR A 211 -17.63 5.58 -6.88
CA TYR A 211 -18.78 5.07 -7.60
C TYR A 211 -19.03 5.82 -8.91
N ALA A 212 -19.75 5.15 -9.78
CA ALA A 212 -20.40 5.77 -10.93
C ALA A 212 -21.92 5.74 -10.73
N THR A 213 -22.59 6.82 -11.10
CA THR A 213 -24.05 6.89 -11.09
C THR A 213 -24.56 6.43 -12.45
N VAL A 214 -25.37 5.40 -12.47
CA VAL A 214 -25.95 4.82 -13.68
C VAL A 214 -27.46 4.89 -13.64
N ALA A 215 -28.13 4.79 -14.78
CA ALA A 215 -29.57 4.63 -14.82
C ALA A 215 -29.96 3.34 -14.07
N ASP A 216 -30.99 3.42 -13.24
CA ASP A 216 -31.48 2.26 -12.48
C ASP A 216 -32.31 1.32 -13.35
N THR A 217 -33.08 1.91 -14.25
CA THR A 217 -33.91 1.20 -15.23
C THR A 217 -33.70 1.78 -16.63
N LEU A 218 -33.76 0.93 -17.61
CA LEU A 218 -33.84 1.30 -19.01
C LEU A 218 -35.29 1.12 -19.43
N SER A 219 -36.03 2.24 -19.53
CA SER A 219 -37.44 2.23 -19.93
C SER A 219 -37.57 2.70 -21.38
N PHE A 220 -38.33 1.99 -22.17
CA PHE A 220 -38.73 2.43 -23.50
C PHE A 220 -40.19 2.02 -23.83
N ASN A 221 -40.86 2.88 -24.59
CA ASN A 221 -42.22 2.68 -25.02
C ASN A 221 -42.26 2.11 -26.43
N LEU A 222 -42.80 0.92 -26.60
CA LEU A 222 -43.04 0.32 -27.90
C LEU A 222 -44.46 0.65 -28.33
N HIS A 223 -44.54 1.17 -29.56
CA HIS A 223 -45.86 1.37 -30.18
C HIS A 223 -46.42 0.04 -30.72
N VAL A 224 -47.57 -0.36 -30.24
CA VAL A 224 -48.24 -1.63 -30.60
C VAL A 224 -49.61 -1.33 -31.17
N GLY A 225 -49.70 -1.17 -32.47
CA GLY A 225 -50.98 -0.94 -33.12
C GLY A 225 -50.88 -0.06 -34.37
N ALA A 226 -52.00 0.06 -35.11
CA ALA A 226 -52.05 0.78 -36.38
C ALA A 226 -52.28 2.30 -36.21
N ASP A 227 -52.73 2.75 -35.05
CA ASP A 227 -53.02 4.14 -34.77
C ASP A 227 -51.93 4.83 -33.96
N ALA A 228 -51.59 6.05 -34.29
CA ALA A 228 -50.55 6.86 -33.62
C ALA A 228 -51.04 7.40 -32.24
N ASP A 229 -52.05 6.85 -31.65
CA ASP A 229 -52.54 7.27 -30.32
C ASP A 229 -51.64 6.82 -29.20
N MET A 230 -51.48 7.67 -28.18
CA MET A 230 -50.67 7.44 -27.01
C MET A 230 -51.14 6.24 -26.14
N THR A 231 -52.36 5.77 -26.34
CA THR A 231 -52.95 4.62 -25.63
C THR A 231 -52.42 3.27 -26.13
N ASN A 232 -51.80 3.22 -27.31
CA ASN A 232 -51.29 2.01 -27.93
C ASN A 232 -49.78 1.80 -27.71
N LYS A 233 -49.28 2.09 -26.48
CA LYS A 233 -47.87 1.90 -26.12
C LYS A 233 -47.74 0.89 -25.00
N ILE A 234 -46.77 0.00 -25.13
CA ILE A 234 -46.31 -0.87 -24.06
C ILE A 234 -45.00 -0.33 -23.56
N THR A 235 -44.91 -0.02 -22.26
CA THR A 235 -43.66 0.31 -21.61
C THR A 235 -42.90 -0.99 -21.28
N VAL A 236 -41.68 -1.08 -21.69
CA VAL A 236 -40.76 -2.16 -21.32
C VAL A 236 -39.66 -1.57 -20.43
N ASP A 237 -39.60 -2.08 -19.20
CA ASP A 237 -38.59 -1.71 -18.24
C ASP A 237 -37.58 -2.85 -18.13
N ILE A 238 -36.30 -2.51 -18.24
CA ILE A 238 -35.17 -3.43 -18.04
C ILE A 238 -34.38 -2.93 -16.83
N ASP A 239 -34.37 -3.71 -15.75
CA ASP A 239 -33.52 -3.43 -14.59
C ASP A 239 -32.04 -3.61 -14.98
N VAL A 240 -31.19 -2.63 -14.65
CA VAL A 240 -29.78 -2.56 -15.03
C VAL A 240 -28.88 -2.84 -13.81
#